data_68e30be5e979fc3b26ed5c85cb331e34
#
_entry.id   68e30be5e979fc3b26ed5c85cb331e34
#
_cell.length_a   1.000
_cell.length_b   1.000
_cell.length_c   1.000
_cell.angle_alpha   90.00
_cell.angle_beta   90.00
_cell.angle_gamma   90.00
#
_symmetry.space_group_name_H-M   'P 1'
#
loop_
_entity.id
_entity.type
_entity.pdbx_description
1 polymer ?
#
loop_
_entity_poly.entity_id
_entity_poly.type
_entity_poly.pdbx_seq_one_letter_code
_entity_poly.pdbx_strand_id
1 'polypeptide(L)'
;MTTRIQFGRAAGRNALFASVLVGAATLATSALAGECPADKMQVNVRQPVNTPASGVTDRTLGSIDLGKEPVMLKDHELRFRKLTIAPGGVVPWHSHADRPALIFVAQGEIVEYASHCSEPIVHKTGDIRPETSGTSHWWKNLGDQTVILYVGDVLHDKNDHNM
;
A
#
# COMPACT_ATOMS: atom_id res chain seq x y z
N MET A 1 1.82 83.01 51.98
CA MET A 1 1.15 82.72 50.70
C MET A 1 1.75 81.42 50.22
N THR A 2 1.01 80.32 50.37
CA THR A 2 1.52 78.95 50.02
C THR A 2 0.54 78.35 49.09
N THR A 3 0.91 78.27 47.82
CA THR A 3 0.09 77.69 46.70
C THR A 3 0.30 76.15 46.65
N ARG A 4 -0.74 75.36 46.90
CA ARG A 4 -0.72 73.89 46.75
C ARG A 4 -1.11 73.54 45.33
N ILE A 5 -0.25 72.83 44.63
CA ILE A 5 -0.52 72.22 43.35
C ILE A 5 -1.07 70.81 43.55
N GLN A 6 -2.28 70.52 43.06
CA GLN A 6 -2.84 69.16 43.07
C GLN A 6 -2.49 68.46 41.77
N PHE A 7 -1.86 67.28 41.87
CA PHE A 7 -1.64 66.38 40.75
C PHE A 7 -2.84 65.45 40.62
N GLY A 8 -3.50 65.53 39.48
CA GLY A 8 -4.56 64.64 39.06
C GLY A 8 -3.97 63.25 38.66
N ARG A 9 -4.51 62.18 39.18
CA ARG A 9 -4.21 60.81 38.76
C ARG A 9 -5.04 60.45 37.56
N ALA A 10 -4.39 60.22 36.40
CA ALA A 10 -5.00 59.60 35.22
C ALA A 10 -5.05 58.06 35.42
N ALA A 11 -6.25 57.50 35.44
CA ALA A 11 -6.46 56.08 35.47
C ALA A 11 -6.32 55.49 34.05
N GLY A 12 -5.20 54.81 33.82
CA GLY A 12 -5.00 54.05 32.59
C GLY A 12 -5.83 52.77 32.58
N ARG A 13 -6.77 52.68 31.65
CA ARG A 13 -7.53 51.47 31.36
C ARG A 13 -6.69 50.57 30.47
N ASN A 14 -6.07 49.53 31.04
CA ASN A 14 -5.41 48.46 30.25
C ASN A 14 -6.45 47.56 29.63
N ALA A 15 -6.65 47.68 28.29
CA ALA A 15 -7.42 46.73 27.53
C ALA A 15 -6.52 45.51 27.21
N LEU A 16 -6.80 44.39 27.85
CA LEU A 16 -6.20 43.07 27.53
C LEU A 16 -6.88 42.55 26.27
N PHE A 17 -6.19 42.60 25.13
CA PHE A 17 -6.58 41.86 23.93
C PHE A 17 -6.18 40.40 24.11
N ALA A 18 -7.17 39.52 24.37
CA ALA A 18 -6.98 38.09 24.32
C ALA A 18 -7.01 37.64 22.88
N SER A 19 -5.84 37.37 22.31
CA SER A 19 -5.73 36.74 20.96
C SER A 19 -6.06 35.24 21.07
N VAL A 20 -7.23 34.83 20.60
CA VAL A 20 -7.60 33.44 20.44
C VAL A 20 -6.90 32.90 19.18
N LEU A 21 -5.83 32.15 19.36
CA LEU A 21 -5.20 31.34 18.33
C LEU A 21 -6.08 30.11 18.06
N VAL A 22 -6.92 30.16 17.02
CA VAL A 22 -7.60 28.98 16.50
C VAL A 22 -6.56 28.14 15.74
N GLY A 23 -5.99 27.16 16.41
CA GLY A 23 -5.14 26.15 15.79
C GLY A 23 -5.97 25.28 14.88
N ALA A 24 -5.83 25.40 13.56
CA ALA A 24 -6.34 24.43 12.63
C ALA A 24 -5.58 23.11 12.78
N ALA A 25 -6.16 22.16 13.50
CA ALA A 25 -5.66 20.78 13.53
C ALA A 25 -5.87 20.17 12.16
N THR A 26 -4.84 20.12 11.32
CA THR A 26 -4.82 19.31 10.10
C THR A 26 -4.83 17.85 10.55
N LEU A 27 -5.98 17.18 10.39
CA LEU A 27 -6.05 15.73 10.50
C LEU A 27 -5.23 15.15 9.35
N ALA A 28 -3.96 14.83 9.61
CA ALA A 28 -3.18 14.01 8.72
C ALA A 28 -3.85 12.62 8.71
N THR A 29 -4.59 12.32 7.65
CA THR A 29 -5.03 10.95 7.38
C THR A 29 -3.76 10.15 7.14
N SER A 30 -3.43 9.26 8.07
CA SER A 30 -2.37 8.27 7.86
C SER A 30 -2.77 7.45 6.65
N ALA A 31 -2.12 7.64 5.51
CA ALA A 31 -2.20 6.67 4.42
C ALA A 31 -1.71 5.34 5.02
N LEU A 32 -2.56 4.34 5.06
CA LEU A 32 -2.17 3.00 5.44
C LEU A 32 -1.12 2.57 4.41
N ALA A 33 0.08 2.25 4.85
CA ALA A 33 1.12 1.71 3.98
C ALA A 33 0.57 0.45 3.31
N GLY A 34 0.78 0.33 1.98
CA GLY A 34 0.31 -0.82 1.23
C GLY A 34 -1.12 -0.74 0.67
N GLU A 35 -1.79 0.42 0.75
CA GLU A 35 -3.12 0.61 0.15
C GLU A 35 -3.17 1.82 -0.79
N CYS A 36 -4.06 1.74 -1.78
CA CYS A 36 -4.36 2.90 -2.63
C CYS A 36 -5.10 3.96 -1.81
N PRO A 37 -4.63 5.22 -1.77
CA PRO A 37 -5.39 6.29 -1.14
C PRO A 37 -6.79 6.42 -1.74
N ALA A 38 -7.81 6.64 -0.92
CA ALA A 38 -9.20 6.64 -1.35
C ALA A 38 -9.49 7.68 -2.48
N ASP A 39 -8.82 8.82 -2.45
CA ASP A 39 -8.92 9.88 -3.47
C ASP A 39 -8.17 9.56 -4.77
N LYS A 40 -7.37 8.48 -4.79
CA LYS A 40 -6.60 7.98 -5.93
C LYS A 40 -7.20 6.73 -6.56
N MET A 41 -8.25 6.18 -5.96
CA MET A 41 -8.95 5.01 -6.48
C MET A 41 -9.76 5.37 -7.72
N GLN A 42 -9.53 4.66 -8.83
CA GLN A 42 -10.21 4.84 -10.11
C GLN A 42 -10.33 3.48 -10.81
N VAL A 43 -11.37 3.31 -11.63
CA VAL A 43 -11.55 2.07 -12.39
C VAL A 43 -10.62 2.07 -13.61
N ASN A 44 -9.79 1.03 -13.74
CA ASN A 44 -8.92 0.80 -14.91
C ASN A 44 -8.05 2.01 -15.31
N VAL A 45 -7.56 2.75 -14.33
CA VAL A 45 -6.72 3.92 -14.55
C VAL A 45 -5.34 3.55 -15.11
N ARG A 46 -4.86 2.33 -14.84
CA ARG A 46 -3.64 1.76 -15.47
C ARG A 46 -4.01 0.65 -16.41
N GLN A 47 -3.35 0.62 -17.54
CA GLN A 47 -3.51 -0.38 -18.58
C GLN A 47 -2.36 -1.40 -18.54
N PRO A 48 -2.56 -2.61 -19.09
CA PRO A 48 -1.51 -3.59 -19.19
C PRO A 48 -0.24 -3.03 -19.82
N VAL A 49 0.90 -3.35 -19.21
CA VAL A 49 2.22 -3.03 -19.74
C VAL A 49 2.93 -4.32 -20.13
N ASN A 50 3.53 -4.34 -21.31
CA ASN A 50 4.29 -5.51 -21.79
C ASN A 50 5.75 -5.42 -21.30
N THR A 51 5.94 -5.44 -19.98
CA THR A 51 7.28 -5.49 -19.39
C THR A 51 7.54 -6.93 -18.94
N PRO A 52 8.55 -7.60 -19.48
CA PRO A 52 8.85 -8.98 -19.09
C PRO A 52 9.34 -9.07 -17.64
N ALA A 53 9.17 -10.24 -17.04
CA ALA A 53 9.78 -10.55 -15.74
C ALA A 53 11.30 -10.37 -15.81
N SER A 54 11.88 -9.74 -14.81
CA SER A 54 13.32 -9.57 -14.70
C SER A 54 13.76 -9.54 -13.25
N GLY A 55 14.88 -10.19 -12.93
CA GLY A 55 15.43 -10.22 -11.58
C GLY A 55 14.51 -10.85 -10.54
N VAL A 56 13.58 -11.71 -10.93
CA VAL A 56 12.63 -12.40 -10.06
C VAL A 56 12.89 -13.89 -10.08
N THR A 57 12.92 -14.49 -8.89
CA THR A 57 12.85 -15.95 -8.72
C THR A 57 11.56 -16.26 -7.97
N ASP A 58 10.71 -17.09 -8.56
CA ASP A 58 9.48 -17.59 -7.95
C ASP A 58 9.64 -19.09 -7.64
N ARG A 59 9.38 -19.47 -6.40
CA ARG A 59 9.49 -20.86 -5.93
C ARG A 59 8.24 -21.24 -5.15
N THR A 60 7.51 -22.25 -5.64
CA THR A 60 6.47 -22.92 -4.84
C THR A 60 7.12 -23.68 -3.69
N LEU A 61 6.69 -23.41 -2.46
CA LEU A 61 7.15 -24.04 -1.23
C LEU A 61 6.27 -25.23 -0.84
N GLY A 62 4.99 -25.17 -1.22
CA GLY A 62 4.03 -26.25 -0.99
C GLY A 62 2.70 -25.93 -1.66
N SER A 63 1.89 -26.96 -1.91
CA SER A 63 0.52 -26.83 -2.41
C SER A 63 -0.39 -27.92 -1.89
N ILE A 64 -1.70 -27.65 -1.90
CA ILE A 64 -2.77 -28.57 -1.51
C ILE A 64 -3.78 -28.61 -2.64
N ASP A 65 -4.08 -29.80 -3.17
CA ASP A 65 -5.13 -30.02 -4.16
C ASP A 65 -6.50 -29.89 -3.49
N LEU A 66 -7.18 -28.77 -3.73
CA LEU A 66 -8.46 -28.44 -3.10
C LEU A 66 -9.62 -29.33 -3.60
N GLY A 67 -9.45 -30.01 -4.73
CA GLY A 67 -10.42 -30.99 -5.21
C GLY A 67 -10.46 -32.27 -4.37
N LYS A 68 -9.43 -32.54 -3.57
CA LYS A 68 -9.34 -33.69 -2.67
C LYS A 68 -9.70 -33.35 -1.22
N GLU A 69 -9.90 -32.08 -0.94
CA GLU A 69 -10.22 -31.58 0.39
C GLU A 69 -11.76 -31.45 0.57
N PRO A 70 -12.29 -31.34 1.81
CA PRO A 70 -13.72 -31.19 2.06
C PRO A 70 -14.36 -30.01 1.35
N VAL A 71 -13.61 -29.00 0.97
CA VAL A 71 -14.08 -27.85 0.18
C VAL A 71 -14.48 -28.25 -1.25
N MET A 72 -13.98 -29.39 -1.76
CA MET A 72 -14.33 -29.98 -3.06
C MET A 72 -14.18 -29.02 -4.24
N LEU A 73 -13.20 -28.10 -4.19
CA LEU A 73 -12.95 -27.13 -5.24
C LEU A 73 -12.05 -27.76 -6.32
N LYS A 74 -12.70 -28.40 -7.31
CA LYS A 74 -11.99 -29.12 -8.39
C LYS A 74 -11.10 -28.20 -9.19
N ASP A 75 -9.99 -28.73 -9.70
CA ASP A 75 -9.02 -28.04 -10.56
C ASP A 75 -8.36 -26.82 -9.91
N HIS A 76 -8.43 -26.72 -8.56
CA HIS A 76 -7.79 -25.65 -7.81
C HIS A 76 -6.73 -26.18 -6.85
N GLU A 77 -5.65 -25.42 -6.69
CA GLU A 77 -4.61 -25.64 -5.69
C GLU A 77 -4.49 -24.43 -4.75
N LEU A 78 -4.51 -24.65 -3.44
CA LEU A 78 -3.96 -23.69 -2.50
C LEU A 78 -2.44 -23.80 -2.55
N ARG A 79 -1.79 -22.75 -2.99
CA ARG A 79 -0.34 -22.72 -3.21
C ARG A 79 0.32 -21.70 -2.28
N PHE A 80 1.51 -22.04 -1.77
CA PHE A 80 2.34 -21.12 -1.01
C PHE A 80 3.70 -20.97 -1.69
N ARG A 81 4.07 -19.73 -2.01
CA ARG A 81 5.25 -19.40 -2.81
C ARG A 81 6.15 -18.41 -2.10
N LYS A 82 7.43 -18.41 -2.49
CA LYS A 82 8.40 -17.37 -2.16
C LYS A 82 8.89 -16.71 -3.45
N LEU A 83 8.68 -15.42 -3.55
CA LEU A 83 9.30 -14.59 -4.57
C LEU A 83 10.52 -13.89 -3.99
N THR A 84 11.62 -13.89 -4.75
CA THR A 84 12.83 -13.14 -4.43
C THR A 84 13.08 -12.18 -5.58
N ILE A 85 13.08 -10.88 -5.30
CA ILE A 85 13.10 -9.82 -6.32
C ILE A 85 14.34 -8.97 -6.09
N ALA A 86 15.30 -9.08 -7.01
CA ALA A 86 16.55 -8.32 -6.97
C ALA A 86 16.31 -6.80 -7.12
N PRO A 87 17.26 -5.94 -6.76
CA PRO A 87 17.20 -4.53 -7.11
C PRO A 87 16.91 -4.31 -8.60
N GLY A 88 15.95 -3.44 -8.91
CA GLY A 88 15.45 -3.21 -10.27
C GLY A 88 14.56 -4.31 -10.85
N GLY A 89 14.33 -5.40 -10.11
CA GLY A 89 13.52 -6.53 -10.55
C GLY A 89 12.06 -6.17 -10.76
N VAL A 90 11.42 -6.85 -11.72
CA VAL A 90 10.04 -6.61 -12.15
C VAL A 90 9.23 -7.89 -12.12
N VAL A 91 8.11 -7.87 -11.39
CA VAL A 91 7.01 -8.83 -11.54
C VAL A 91 6.10 -8.28 -12.63
N PRO A 92 5.87 -8.99 -13.75
CA PRO A 92 5.16 -8.46 -14.90
C PRO A 92 3.68 -8.20 -14.60
N TRP A 93 3.01 -7.50 -15.50
CA TRP A 93 1.56 -7.31 -15.42
C TRP A 93 0.82 -8.63 -15.42
N HIS A 94 -0.03 -8.84 -14.44
CA HIS A 94 -0.89 -10.02 -14.31
C HIS A 94 -2.22 -9.66 -13.64
N SER A 95 -3.18 -10.59 -13.69
CA SER A 95 -4.53 -10.43 -13.15
C SER A 95 -4.79 -11.43 -12.01
N HIS A 96 -5.58 -10.99 -11.05
CA HIS A 96 -6.11 -11.85 -9.98
C HIS A 96 -7.60 -12.18 -10.18
N ALA A 97 -8.13 -12.09 -11.41
CA ALA A 97 -9.54 -12.29 -11.71
C ALA A 97 -10.07 -13.65 -11.24
N ASP A 98 -9.26 -14.70 -11.37
CA ASP A 98 -9.56 -16.09 -10.99
C ASP A 98 -8.53 -16.70 -10.03
N ARG A 99 -7.58 -15.89 -9.55
CA ARG A 99 -6.49 -16.29 -8.68
C ARG A 99 -6.35 -15.36 -7.48
N PRO A 100 -7.27 -15.42 -6.49
CA PRO A 100 -7.14 -14.63 -5.28
C PRO A 100 -5.87 -14.99 -4.52
N ALA A 101 -5.22 -13.98 -3.93
CA ALA A 101 -3.96 -14.16 -3.23
C ALA A 101 -3.86 -13.26 -1.98
N LEU A 102 -3.00 -13.68 -1.06
CA LEU A 102 -2.48 -12.87 0.02
C LEU A 102 -0.97 -12.76 -0.16
N ILE A 103 -0.46 -11.54 -0.25
CA ILE A 103 0.96 -11.26 -0.40
C ILE A 103 1.48 -10.66 0.90
N PHE A 104 2.50 -11.27 1.50
CA PHE A 104 3.19 -10.77 2.68
C PHE A 104 4.59 -10.30 2.30
N VAL A 105 4.92 -9.05 2.60
CA VAL A 105 6.27 -8.50 2.42
C VAL A 105 7.13 -8.91 3.62
N ALA A 106 7.95 -9.96 3.43
CA ALA A 106 8.81 -10.46 4.48
C ALA A 106 10.12 -9.66 4.63
N GLN A 107 10.59 -9.02 3.54
CA GLN A 107 11.80 -8.22 3.54
C GLN A 107 11.76 -7.16 2.44
N GLY A 108 12.26 -5.97 2.77
CA GLY A 108 12.48 -4.88 1.83
C GLY A 108 11.23 -4.00 1.61
N GLU A 109 11.27 -3.24 0.52
CA GLU A 109 10.20 -2.36 0.06
C GLU A 109 10.00 -2.56 -1.43
N ILE A 110 8.75 -2.62 -1.88
CA ILE A 110 8.41 -2.82 -3.29
C ILE A 110 7.24 -1.92 -3.70
N VAL A 111 7.23 -1.52 -4.96
CA VAL A 111 6.20 -0.63 -5.50
C VAL A 111 5.25 -1.41 -6.40
N GLU A 112 3.96 -1.35 -6.09
CA GLU A 112 2.86 -1.88 -6.89
C GLU A 112 2.28 -0.78 -7.80
N TYR A 113 1.95 -1.17 -9.03
CA TYR A 113 1.26 -0.35 -10.02
C TYR A 113 -0.07 -1.04 -10.37
N ALA A 114 -1.09 -0.79 -9.55
CA ALA A 114 -2.39 -1.45 -9.64
C ALA A 114 -3.33 -0.77 -10.63
N SER A 115 -4.17 -1.57 -11.31
CA SER A 115 -5.14 -1.11 -12.31
C SER A 115 -6.16 -0.10 -11.75
N HIS A 116 -6.42 -0.17 -10.46
CA HIS A 116 -7.42 0.65 -9.78
C HIS A 116 -6.83 1.85 -9.01
N CYS A 117 -5.51 2.09 -9.11
CA CYS A 117 -4.85 3.18 -8.39
C CYS A 117 -4.08 4.10 -9.33
N SER A 118 -4.39 5.40 -9.30
CA SER A 118 -3.70 6.39 -10.15
C SER A 118 -2.26 6.65 -9.72
N GLU A 119 -1.91 6.35 -8.47
CA GLU A 119 -0.56 6.48 -7.93
C GLU A 119 0.07 5.11 -7.65
N PRO A 120 1.40 5.00 -7.65
CA PRO A 120 2.09 3.81 -7.19
C PRO A 120 1.82 3.57 -5.70
N ILE A 121 1.66 2.31 -5.31
CA ILE A 121 1.45 1.90 -3.92
C ILE A 121 2.76 1.31 -3.40
N VAL A 122 3.25 1.83 -2.27
CA VAL A 122 4.47 1.34 -1.64
C VAL A 122 4.12 0.33 -0.56
N HIS A 123 4.70 -0.87 -0.65
CA HIS A 123 4.58 -1.93 0.34
C HIS A 123 5.91 -2.14 1.05
N LYS A 124 5.87 -2.30 2.37
CA LYS A 124 7.06 -2.43 3.23
C LYS A 124 7.03 -3.74 4.01
N THR A 125 8.16 -4.12 4.53
CA THR A 125 8.27 -5.27 5.44
C THR A 125 7.21 -5.24 6.53
N GLY A 126 6.43 -6.31 6.61
CA GLY A 126 5.30 -6.48 7.53
C GLY A 126 3.94 -6.24 6.90
N ASP A 127 3.86 -5.61 5.72
CA ASP A 127 2.59 -5.36 5.04
C ASP A 127 2.01 -6.66 4.47
N ILE A 128 0.67 -6.74 4.49
CA ILE A 128 -0.10 -7.80 3.83
C ILE A 128 -0.99 -7.13 2.79
N ARG A 129 -0.91 -7.62 1.55
CA ARG A 129 -1.75 -7.17 0.46
C ARG A 129 -2.71 -8.27 0.03
N PRO A 130 -4.04 -8.12 0.24
CA PRO A 130 -5.05 -8.97 -0.38
C PRO A 130 -5.20 -8.62 -1.85
N GLU A 131 -5.16 -9.65 -2.71
CA GLU A 131 -5.41 -9.53 -4.14
C GLU A 131 -6.68 -10.28 -4.50
N THR A 132 -7.63 -9.56 -5.08
CA THR A 132 -8.96 -10.05 -5.38
C THR A 132 -9.28 -9.94 -6.87
N SER A 133 -10.42 -10.48 -7.31
CA SER A 133 -10.83 -10.53 -8.72
C SER A 133 -10.84 -9.17 -9.46
N GLY A 134 -10.87 -8.06 -8.72
CA GLY A 134 -10.80 -6.71 -9.32
C GLY A 134 -9.39 -6.18 -9.56
N THR A 135 -8.35 -6.93 -9.15
CA THR A 135 -6.97 -6.47 -9.21
C THR A 135 -6.23 -7.01 -10.43
N SER A 136 -5.63 -6.10 -11.18
CA SER A 136 -4.56 -6.40 -12.13
C SER A 136 -3.43 -5.43 -11.86
N HIS A 137 -2.19 -5.87 -11.91
CA HIS A 137 -1.05 -5.05 -11.52
C HIS A 137 0.29 -5.58 -12.02
N TRP A 138 1.33 -4.81 -11.81
CA TRP A 138 2.72 -5.22 -11.88
C TRP A 138 3.50 -4.60 -10.72
N TRP A 139 4.67 -5.19 -10.37
CA TRP A 139 5.46 -4.74 -9.24
C TRP A 139 6.90 -4.47 -9.66
N LYS A 140 7.54 -3.52 -8.99
CA LYS A 140 8.95 -3.19 -9.22
C LYS A 140 9.68 -2.93 -7.91
N ASN A 141 10.83 -3.56 -7.76
CA ASN A 141 11.77 -3.21 -6.71
C ASN A 141 12.58 -1.98 -7.16
N LEU A 142 12.26 -0.82 -6.61
CA LEU A 142 12.96 0.44 -6.90
C LEU A 142 14.14 0.69 -5.95
N GLY A 143 14.27 -0.14 -4.90
CA GLY A 143 15.33 -0.05 -3.90
C GLY A 143 16.63 -0.75 -4.32
N ASP A 144 17.62 -0.69 -3.45
CA ASP A 144 18.93 -1.32 -3.58
C ASP A 144 19.07 -2.65 -2.82
N GLN A 145 18.01 -3.05 -2.08
CA GLN A 145 17.93 -4.29 -1.34
C GLN A 145 17.05 -5.31 -2.05
N THR A 146 17.37 -6.60 -1.87
CA THR A 146 16.49 -7.68 -2.32
C THR A 146 15.18 -7.67 -1.53
N VAL A 147 14.07 -7.77 -2.24
CA VAL A 147 12.73 -7.93 -1.66
C VAL A 147 12.38 -9.42 -1.61
N ILE A 148 11.75 -9.83 -0.49
CA ILE A 148 11.21 -11.18 -0.32
C ILE A 148 9.72 -11.05 -0.05
N LEU A 149 8.92 -11.71 -0.91
CA LEU A 149 7.49 -11.86 -0.73
C LEU A 149 7.15 -13.32 -0.46
N TYR A 150 6.21 -13.55 0.47
CA TYR A 150 5.49 -14.81 0.57
C TYR A 150 4.08 -14.63 0.05
N VAL A 151 3.64 -15.54 -0.78
CA VAL A 151 2.33 -15.47 -1.45
C VAL A 151 1.57 -16.76 -1.22
N GLY A 152 0.39 -16.64 -0.60
CA GLY A 152 -0.61 -17.69 -0.59
C GLY A 152 -1.64 -17.39 -1.65
N ASP A 153 -1.84 -18.26 -2.64
CA ASP A 153 -2.83 -18.08 -3.70
C ASP A 153 -3.65 -19.34 -3.97
N VAL A 154 -4.85 -19.14 -4.53
CA VAL A 154 -5.67 -20.23 -5.04
C VAL A 154 -5.49 -20.26 -6.55
N LEU A 155 -4.67 -21.18 -7.03
CA LEU A 155 -4.39 -21.38 -8.45
C LEU A 155 -5.49 -22.23 -9.07
N HIS A 156 -6.11 -21.76 -10.18
CA HIS A 156 -7.11 -22.49 -10.93
C HIS A 156 -6.49 -23.22 -12.14
N ASP A 157 -5.63 -22.56 -12.90
CA ASP A 157 -4.99 -23.19 -14.06
C ASP A 157 -3.51 -23.46 -13.77
N LYS A 158 -3.13 -24.75 -13.76
CA LYS A 158 -1.72 -25.16 -13.58
C LYS A 158 -0.80 -24.70 -14.70
N ASN A 159 -1.36 -24.30 -15.85
CA ASN A 159 -0.61 -23.73 -16.96
C ASN A 159 -0.59 -22.19 -16.91
N ASP A 160 -1.23 -21.57 -15.91
CA ASP A 160 -1.07 -20.14 -15.68
C ASP A 160 0.34 -19.85 -15.14
N HIS A 161 1.21 -19.47 -16.06
CA HIS A 161 2.59 -19.06 -15.78
C HIS A 161 2.69 -17.57 -15.46
N ASN A 162 1.58 -16.85 -15.41
CA ASN A 162 1.55 -15.48 -14.95
C ASN A 162 1.78 -15.47 -13.44
N MET A 163 2.83 -14.79 -13.03
CA MET A 163 3.24 -14.70 -11.62
C MET A 163 2.27 -13.88 -10.80
#